data_44a69eb58e3d519c416c907ce6666fe7
#
_entry.id   44a69eb58e3d519c416c907ce6666fe7
#
_cell.length_a   1.000
_cell.length_b   1.000
_cell.length_c   1.000
_cell.angle_alpha   90.00
_cell.angle_beta   90.00
_cell.angle_gamma   90.00
#
_symmetry.space_group_name_H-M   'P 1'
#
loop_
_entity.id
_entity.type
_entity.pdbx_description
1 polymer ?
#
loop_
_entity_poly.entity_id
_entity_poly.type
_entity_poly.pdbx_seq_one_letter_code
_entity_poly.pdbx_strand_id
1 'polypeptide(L)'
;MYKALITDFDGTLASTDKSMCKKNSDAIKKLCDRGFFFAVCTGRMTLSALQVAEKLPVRPPVGAYNGSEITDSSTGKKIYSKALSYEEVLPLIDFAEKHGVNYQLYNDTGVYPAVTNKWTKMYSEVCGCPSTEIKDTRSFMKNVLKTTPKFMIIDEHADEVLPEVLRTFGDKYEIAKCYEGMIDFTPKGVDKGSVVAALAGTWGISADEIVTIGDECNDIPMLKAAGMGVAVANAGEQVKANADFVTTATNDEGAVAEAIGRFILCE
;
A
#
# COMPACT_ATOMS: atom_id res chain seq x y z
N MET A 1 -15.20 -17.00 -13.53
CA MET A 1 -14.83 -15.84 -14.41
C MET A 1 -14.51 -14.68 -13.49
N TYR A 2 -13.35 -14.04 -13.67
CA TYR A 2 -12.97 -12.91 -12.84
C TYR A 2 -13.78 -11.66 -13.20
N LYS A 3 -14.09 -10.83 -12.19
CA LYS A 3 -14.96 -9.64 -12.30
C LYS A 3 -14.27 -8.35 -11.90
N ALA A 4 -13.07 -8.44 -11.30
CA ALA A 4 -12.36 -7.31 -10.76
C ALA A 4 -10.85 -7.46 -10.90
N LEU A 5 -10.14 -6.32 -10.96
CA LEU A 5 -8.69 -6.22 -10.79
C LEU A 5 -8.37 -5.28 -9.63
N ILE A 6 -7.47 -5.71 -8.73
CA ILE A 6 -6.80 -4.86 -7.74
C ILE A 6 -5.31 -4.87 -8.06
N THR A 7 -4.71 -3.71 -8.25
CA THR A 7 -3.29 -3.57 -8.61
C THR A 7 -2.53 -2.79 -7.55
N ASP A 8 -1.28 -3.19 -7.27
CA ASP A 8 -0.32 -2.27 -6.66
C ASP A 8 0.01 -1.12 -7.63
N PHE A 9 0.62 -0.07 -7.11
CA PHE A 9 0.98 1.10 -7.90
C PHE A 9 2.46 1.15 -8.25
N ASP A 10 3.34 1.25 -7.25
CA ASP A 10 4.77 1.49 -7.45
C ASP A 10 5.48 0.20 -7.90
N GLY A 11 6.14 0.21 -9.08
CA GLY A 11 6.78 -1.00 -9.63
C GLY A 11 5.83 -1.99 -10.30
N THR A 12 4.51 -1.74 -10.25
CA THR A 12 3.48 -2.58 -10.87
C THR A 12 2.67 -1.82 -11.92
N LEU A 13 1.83 -0.87 -11.54
CA LEU A 13 1.02 -0.05 -12.46
C LEU A 13 1.84 1.11 -13.00
N ALA A 14 2.64 1.76 -12.14
CA ALA A 14 3.53 2.85 -12.52
C ALA A 14 4.80 2.31 -13.17
N SER A 15 5.23 2.95 -14.24
CA SER A 15 6.52 2.74 -14.87
C SER A 15 7.67 3.22 -13.98
N THR A 16 8.89 2.81 -14.28
CA THR A 16 10.11 3.18 -13.54
C THR A 16 10.29 4.70 -13.46
N ASP A 17 9.88 5.45 -14.48
CA ASP A 17 9.90 6.91 -14.53
C ASP A 17 8.70 7.58 -13.81
N LYS A 18 7.87 6.80 -13.11
CA LYS A 18 6.64 7.21 -12.42
C LYS A 18 5.50 7.67 -13.35
N SER A 19 5.63 7.50 -14.66
CA SER A 19 4.52 7.59 -15.60
C SER A 19 3.67 6.33 -15.57
N MET A 20 2.61 6.31 -16.35
CA MET A 20 1.81 5.11 -16.59
C MET A 20 1.94 4.68 -18.05
N CYS A 21 2.31 3.43 -18.26
CA CYS A 21 2.35 2.84 -19.59
C CYS A 21 0.99 2.99 -20.30
N LYS A 22 1.01 3.46 -21.56
CA LYS A 22 -0.23 3.66 -22.33
C LYS A 22 -1.06 2.38 -22.46
N LYS A 23 -0.41 1.21 -22.60
CA LYS A 23 -1.10 -0.09 -22.66
C LYS A 23 -1.91 -0.34 -21.39
N ASN A 24 -1.34 -0.04 -20.20
CA ASN A 24 -2.04 -0.19 -18.92
C ASN A 24 -3.25 0.74 -18.86
N SER A 25 -3.08 2.01 -19.23
CA SER A 25 -4.16 3.00 -19.26
C SER A 25 -5.33 2.57 -20.15
N ASP A 26 -5.01 2.16 -21.40
CA ASP A 26 -6.02 1.73 -22.38
C ASP A 26 -6.77 0.46 -21.90
N ALA A 27 -6.04 -0.50 -21.31
CA ALA A 27 -6.62 -1.74 -20.79
C ALA A 27 -7.53 -1.49 -19.58
N ILE A 28 -7.12 -0.62 -18.63
CA ILE A 28 -7.95 -0.22 -17.47
C ILE A 28 -9.23 0.45 -17.94
N LYS A 29 -9.11 1.39 -18.89
CA LYS A 29 -10.31 2.03 -19.45
C LYS A 29 -11.27 1.01 -20.06
N LYS A 30 -10.75 0.12 -20.90
CA LYS A 30 -11.55 -0.96 -21.55
C LYS A 30 -12.19 -1.89 -20.53
N LEU A 31 -11.46 -2.25 -19.45
CA LEU A 31 -11.97 -3.05 -18.35
C LEU A 31 -13.21 -2.41 -17.72
N CYS A 32 -13.10 -1.13 -17.31
CA CYS A 32 -14.17 -0.39 -16.66
C CYS A 32 -15.35 -0.09 -17.60
N ASP A 33 -15.07 0.23 -18.89
CA ASP A 33 -16.11 0.43 -19.91
C ASP A 33 -16.98 -0.83 -20.13
N ARG A 34 -16.43 -2.03 -19.85
CA ARG A 34 -17.16 -3.31 -19.90
C ARG A 34 -17.85 -3.68 -18.59
N GLY A 35 -17.82 -2.80 -17.57
CA GLY A 35 -18.50 -2.99 -16.30
C GLY A 35 -17.77 -3.85 -15.27
N PHE A 36 -16.49 -4.15 -15.48
CA PHE A 36 -15.65 -4.80 -14.49
C PHE A 36 -15.14 -3.80 -13.44
N PHE A 37 -14.85 -4.30 -12.24
CA PHE A 37 -14.34 -3.47 -11.14
C PHE A 37 -12.81 -3.30 -11.24
N PHE A 38 -12.35 -2.14 -10.78
CA PHE A 38 -10.93 -1.82 -10.72
C PHE A 38 -10.61 -1.05 -9.44
N ALA A 39 -9.51 -1.38 -8.77
CA ALA A 39 -9.01 -0.65 -7.62
C ALA A 39 -7.46 -0.63 -7.60
N VAL A 40 -6.92 0.35 -6.88
CA VAL A 40 -5.48 0.44 -6.57
C VAL A 40 -5.29 0.14 -5.09
N CYS A 41 -4.23 -0.59 -4.73
CA CYS A 41 -3.83 -0.87 -3.36
C CYS A 41 -2.35 -0.58 -3.18
N THR A 42 -1.98 0.36 -2.28
CA THR A 42 -0.61 0.85 -2.14
C THR A 42 -0.19 1.04 -0.68
N GLY A 43 1.11 0.98 -0.41
CA GLY A 43 1.69 1.37 0.89
C GLY A 43 1.75 2.89 1.11
N ARG A 44 1.46 3.69 0.08
CA ARG A 44 1.42 5.15 0.15
C ARG A 44 0.34 5.64 1.10
N MET A 45 0.53 6.85 1.64
CA MET A 45 -0.52 7.56 2.38
C MET A 45 -1.69 7.94 1.47
N THR A 46 -2.90 8.07 2.04
CA THR A 46 -4.14 8.37 1.30
C THR A 46 -4.01 9.60 0.40
N LEU A 47 -3.41 10.69 0.90
CA LEU A 47 -3.21 11.91 0.10
C LEU A 47 -2.42 11.63 -1.18
N SER A 48 -1.28 10.93 -1.08
CA SER A 48 -0.46 10.56 -2.24
C SER A 48 -1.17 9.55 -3.15
N ALA A 49 -1.88 8.60 -2.59
CA ALA A 49 -2.63 7.59 -3.34
C ALA A 49 -3.79 8.20 -4.15
N LEU A 50 -4.48 9.21 -3.61
CA LEU A 50 -5.50 9.96 -4.34
C LEU A 50 -4.92 10.79 -5.49
N GLN A 51 -3.75 11.42 -5.30
CA GLN A 51 -3.03 12.11 -6.39
C GLN A 51 -2.66 11.16 -7.55
N VAL A 52 -2.35 9.90 -7.22
CA VAL A 52 -2.15 8.85 -8.22
C VAL A 52 -3.46 8.55 -8.95
N ALA A 53 -4.55 8.35 -8.22
CA ALA A 53 -5.86 8.06 -8.81
C ALA A 53 -6.35 9.17 -9.75
N GLU A 54 -5.96 10.42 -9.51
CA GLU A 54 -6.29 11.54 -10.39
C GLU A 54 -5.67 11.43 -11.79
N LYS A 55 -4.55 10.73 -11.92
CA LYS A 55 -3.84 10.51 -13.20
C LYS A 55 -4.36 9.30 -13.97
N LEU A 56 -5.22 8.48 -13.35
CA LEU A 56 -5.80 7.29 -13.99
C LEU A 56 -6.92 7.67 -14.95
N PRO A 57 -7.20 6.84 -15.99
CA PRO A 57 -8.31 7.08 -16.92
C PRO A 57 -9.69 6.92 -16.27
N VAL A 58 -9.74 6.42 -15.05
CA VAL A 58 -10.93 6.17 -14.23
C VAL A 58 -10.71 6.67 -12.81
N ARG A 59 -11.75 6.70 -11.98
CA ARG A 59 -11.69 7.06 -10.56
C ARG A 59 -11.99 5.84 -9.68
N PRO A 60 -10.97 4.97 -9.43
CA PRO A 60 -11.19 3.75 -8.67
C PRO A 60 -11.19 3.98 -7.16
N PRO A 61 -11.72 3.06 -6.35
CA PRO A 61 -11.35 2.96 -4.94
C PRO A 61 -9.84 2.78 -4.79
N VAL A 62 -9.28 3.38 -3.74
CA VAL A 62 -7.84 3.32 -3.43
C VAL A 62 -7.65 2.81 -2.02
N GLY A 63 -7.01 1.66 -1.88
CA GLY A 63 -6.45 1.15 -0.64
C GLY A 63 -5.10 1.82 -0.37
N ALA A 64 -4.97 2.50 0.76
CA ALA A 64 -3.78 3.20 1.20
C ALA A 64 -3.22 2.62 2.50
N TYR A 65 -1.98 3.00 2.86
CA TYR A 65 -1.31 2.54 4.09
C TYR A 65 -1.32 1.00 4.23
N ASN A 66 -1.03 0.27 3.13
CA ASN A 66 -1.12 -1.20 3.09
C ASN A 66 -2.48 -1.77 3.52
N GLY A 67 -3.58 -1.04 3.34
CA GLY A 67 -4.93 -1.50 3.65
C GLY A 67 -5.57 -0.88 4.89
N SER A 68 -4.89 0.01 5.62
CA SER A 68 -5.48 0.69 6.78
C SER A 68 -6.64 1.60 6.39
N GLU A 69 -6.65 2.11 5.17
CA GLU A 69 -7.73 2.94 4.64
C GLU A 69 -8.11 2.54 3.21
N ILE A 70 -9.40 2.58 2.90
CA ILE A 70 -9.91 2.49 1.54
C ILE A 70 -10.79 3.73 1.29
N THR A 71 -10.45 4.50 0.25
CA THR A 71 -11.15 5.74 -0.10
C THR A 71 -11.68 5.65 -1.53
N ASP A 72 -12.92 6.03 -1.73
CA ASP A 72 -13.49 6.26 -3.06
C ASP A 72 -12.86 7.54 -3.64
N SER A 73 -12.04 7.40 -4.67
CA SER A 73 -11.33 8.54 -5.26
C SER A 73 -12.23 9.50 -6.05
N SER A 74 -13.47 9.10 -6.36
CA SER A 74 -14.43 9.96 -7.05
C SER A 74 -15.14 10.93 -6.10
N THR A 75 -15.36 10.50 -4.85
CA THR A 75 -16.12 11.26 -3.84
C THR A 75 -15.28 11.74 -2.66
N GLY A 76 -14.07 11.16 -2.47
CA GLY A 76 -13.24 11.35 -1.28
C GLY A 76 -13.77 10.66 -0.03
N LYS A 77 -14.84 9.87 -0.13
CA LYS A 77 -15.44 9.18 1.01
C LYS A 77 -14.62 7.97 1.42
N LYS A 78 -14.30 7.85 2.72
CA LYS A 78 -13.69 6.64 3.27
C LYS A 78 -14.72 5.49 3.27
N ILE A 79 -14.37 4.40 2.58
CA ILE A 79 -15.14 3.14 2.52
C ILE A 79 -14.77 2.28 3.74
N TYR A 80 -13.50 2.28 4.11
CA TYR A 80 -12.95 1.52 5.23
C TYR A 80 -11.83 2.31 5.90
N SER A 81 -11.71 2.20 7.24
CA SER A 81 -10.58 2.76 7.99
C SER A 81 -10.37 1.95 9.26
N LYS A 82 -9.13 1.54 9.49
CA LYS A 82 -8.66 0.95 10.74
C LYS A 82 -7.30 1.58 11.07
N ALA A 83 -7.16 2.13 12.27
CA ALA A 83 -5.99 2.90 12.66
C ALA A 83 -5.47 2.44 14.02
N LEU A 84 -4.19 2.67 14.28
CA LEU A 84 -3.54 2.44 15.57
C LEU A 84 -3.96 3.55 16.56
N SER A 85 -4.37 3.15 17.75
CA SER A 85 -4.64 4.04 18.87
C SER A 85 -3.35 4.56 19.51
N TYR A 86 -3.49 5.53 20.43
CA TYR A 86 -2.36 6.00 21.22
C TYR A 86 -1.69 4.87 22.02
N GLU A 87 -2.47 3.98 22.63
CA GLU A 87 -2.00 2.85 23.42
C GLU A 87 -1.23 1.82 22.58
N GLU A 88 -1.63 1.64 21.31
CA GLU A 88 -0.93 0.77 20.36
C GLU A 88 0.34 1.42 19.82
N VAL A 89 0.39 2.74 19.66
CA VAL A 89 1.57 3.45 19.14
C VAL A 89 2.65 3.64 20.21
N LEU A 90 2.28 3.80 21.48
CA LEU A 90 3.22 4.09 22.55
C LEU A 90 4.37 3.07 22.69
N PRO A 91 4.14 1.74 22.65
CA PRO A 91 5.23 0.76 22.66
C PRO A 91 6.17 0.85 21.46
N LEU A 92 5.68 1.29 20.31
CA LEU A 92 6.49 1.47 19.09
C LEU A 92 7.40 2.70 19.22
N ILE A 93 6.88 3.79 19.80
CA ILE A 93 7.68 4.99 20.15
C ILE A 93 8.77 4.63 21.14
N ASP A 94 8.41 3.92 22.23
CA ASP A 94 9.37 3.50 23.26
C ASP A 94 10.49 2.64 22.68
N PHE A 95 10.14 1.72 21.77
CA PHE A 95 11.11 0.89 21.08
C PHE A 95 12.03 1.72 20.17
N ALA A 96 11.47 2.59 19.34
CA ALA A 96 12.26 3.41 18.40
C ALA A 96 13.24 4.32 19.16
N GLU A 97 12.80 4.98 20.22
CA GLU A 97 13.65 5.84 21.05
C GLU A 97 14.75 5.05 21.79
N LYS A 98 14.43 3.86 22.33
CA LYS A 98 15.39 2.97 22.98
C LYS A 98 16.49 2.54 22.03
N HIS A 99 16.17 2.29 20.76
CA HIS A 99 17.14 1.84 19.76
C HIS A 99 17.75 2.99 18.95
N GLY A 100 17.36 4.23 19.23
CA GLY A 100 17.91 5.43 18.58
C GLY A 100 17.55 5.51 17.09
N VAL A 101 16.47 4.86 16.65
CA VAL A 101 15.97 4.91 15.27
C VAL A 101 14.85 5.93 15.13
N ASN A 102 14.84 6.64 14.01
CA ASN A 102 13.82 7.63 13.72
C ASN A 102 12.51 6.99 13.26
N TYR A 103 11.40 7.69 13.48
CA TYR A 103 10.06 7.23 13.13
C TYR A 103 9.15 8.38 12.74
N GLN A 104 8.02 8.06 12.12
CA GLN A 104 6.99 9.04 11.76
C GLN A 104 5.58 8.50 11.93
N LEU A 105 4.67 9.43 12.20
CA LEU A 105 3.22 9.25 12.30
C LEU A 105 2.52 9.85 11.08
N TYR A 106 1.24 9.55 10.91
CA TYR A 106 0.46 9.92 9.75
C TYR A 106 -0.93 10.41 10.12
N ASN A 107 -1.48 11.28 9.28
CA ASN A 107 -2.91 11.54 9.19
C ASN A 107 -3.29 11.89 7.73
N ASP A 108 -4.52 12.35 7.52
CA ASP A 108 -5.03 12.69 6.18
C ASP A 108 -4.30 13.87 5.51
N THR A 109 -3.56 14.70 6.26
CA THR A 109 -2.97 15.94 5.76
C THR A 109 -1.46 15.90 5.59
N GLY A 110 -0.77 14.93 6.18
CA GLY A 110 0.69 14.87 6.09
C GLY A 110 1.35 13.81 6.96
N VAL A 111 2.67 13.88 7.02
CA VAL A 111 3.52 13.02 7.82
C VAL A 111 4.18 13.81 8.96
N TYR A 112 4.41 13.16 10.07
CA TYR A 112 4.86 13.76 11.31
C TYR A 112 6.07 12.99 11.85
N PRO A 113 7.29 13.26 11.34
CA PRO A 113 8.51 12.65 11.84
C PRO A 113 8.86 13.16 13.23
N ALA A 114 9.45 12.28 14.06
CA ALA A 114 10.06 12.68 15.33
C ALA A 114 11.29 13.58 15.09
N VAL A 115 12.09 13.27 14.05
CA VAL A 115 13.22 14.07 13.61
C VAL A 115 13.22 14.18 12.09
N THR A 116 13.41 15.39 11.58
CA THR A 116 13.57 15.63 10.14
C THR A 116 15.00 15.29 9.71
N ASN A 117 15.17 14.25 8.91
CA ASN A 117 16.46 13.81 8.37
C ASN A 117 16.39 13.57 6.85
N LYS A 118 17.46 13.01 6.25
CA LYS A 118 17.51 12.70 4.81
C LYS A 118 16.39 11.74 4.36
N TRP A 119 16.05 10.75 5.20
CA TRP A 119 15.07 9.72 4.89
C TRP A 119 13.63 10.25 4.91
N THR A 120 13.27 11.04 5.94
CA THR A 120 11.94 11.64 6.05
C THR A 120 11.70 12.71 4.98
N LYS A 121 12.75 13.47 4.58
CA LYS A 121 12.68 14.40 3.44
C LYS A 121 12.44 13.66 2.14
N MET A 122 13.24 12.61 1.86
CA MET A 122 13.07 11.76 0.67
C MET A 122 11.65 11.19 0.61
N TYR A 123 11.13 10.66 1.73
CA TYR A 123 9.76 10.15 1.81
C TYR A 123 8.72 11.22 1.44
N SER A 124 8.81 12.40 2.05
CA SER A 124 7.90 13.52 1.79
C SER A 124 7.93 13.96 0.31
N GLU A 125 9.12 14.04 -0.29
CA GLU A 125 9.31 14.39 -1.71
C GLU A 125 8.70 13.33 -2.64
N VAL A 126 9.01 12.04 -2.40
CA VAL A 126 8.47 10.93 -3.22
C VAL A 126 6.96 10.83 -3.12
N CYS A 127 6.41 11.01 -1.91
CA CYS A 127 4.96 10.95 -1.69
C CYS A 127 4.24 12.25 -2.03
N GLY A 128 4.95 13.37 -2.27
CA GLY A 128 4.35 14.67 -2.54
C GLY A 128 3.47 15.16 -1.39
N CYS A 129 3.88 14.91 -0.13
CA CYS A 129 3.07 15.21 1.05
C CYS A 129 3.77 16.17 2.02
N PRO A 130 3.01 17.02 2.74
CA PRO A 130 3.56 17.85 3.80
C PRO A 130 4.24 17.03 4.89
N SER A 131 5.37 17.51 5.41
CA SER A 131 6.10 16.92 6.53
C SER A 131 6.33 17.96 7.61
N THR A 132 5.96 17.64 8.86
CA THR A 132 6.11 18.52 10.02
C THR A 132 6.72 17.77 11.17
N GLU A 133 7.94 18.17 11.56
CA GLU A 133 8.64 17.58 12.72
C GLU A 133 7.88 17.83 14.03
N ILE A 134 7.74 16.79 14.85
CA ILE A 134 7.05 16.85 16.13
C ILE A 134 7.99 16.46 17.26
N LYS A 135 8.39 17.44 18.08
CA LYS A 135 9.31 17.24 19.20
C LYS A 135 8.73 16.37 20.32
N ASP A 136 7.45 16.52 20.66
CA ASP A 136 6.74 15.70 21.64
C ASP A 136 5.70 14.84 20.93
N THR A 137 6.16 13.74 20.36
CA THR A 137 5.32 12.81 19.58
C THR A 137 4.27 12.12 20.46
N ARG A 138 4.55 11.85 21.74
CA ARG A 138 3.58 11.26 22.67
C ARG A 138 2.41 12.19 22.93
N SER A 139 2.71 13.45 23.28
CA SER A 139 1.67 14.46 23.49
C SER A 139 0.89 14.74 22.21
N PHE A 140 1.58 14.83 21.08
CA PHE A 140 0.95 15.04 19.78
C PHE A 140 0.01 13.88 19.40
N MET A 141 0.47 12.62 19.55
CA MET A 141 -0.37 11.45 19.29
C MET A 141 -1.59 11.42 20.21
N LYS A 142 -1.40 11.64 21.53
CA LYS A 142 -2.47 11.57 22.53
C LYS A 142 -3.52 12.68 22.36
N ASN A 143 -3.07 13.92 22.11
CA ASN A 143 -3.94 15.09 22.21
C ASN A 143 -4.42 15.61 20.85
N VAL A 144 -3.64 15.38 19.78
CA VAL A 144 -3.91 15.92 18.45
C VAL A 144 -4.36 14.83 17.48
N LEU A 145 -3.51 13.83 17.19
CA LEU A 145 -3.84 12.78 16.24
C LEU A 145 -4.90 11.81 16.76
N LYS A 146 -4.77 11.37 18.00
CA LYS A 146 -5.56 10.32 18.70
C LYS A 146 -5.40 8.93 18.06
N THR A 147 -5.37 8.84 16.75
CA THR A 147 -5.09 7.62 15.97
C THR A 147 -4.17 7.93 14.79
N THR A 148 -3.45 6.91 14.29
CA THR A 148 -2.67 7.00 13.05
C THR A 148 -2.92 5.75 12.21
N PRO A 149 -3.15 5.86 10.89
CA PRO A 149 -3.38 4.69 10.04
C PRO A 149 -2.16 3.79 9.94
N LYS A 150 -0.97 4.34 10.16
CA LYS A 150 0.31 3.64 10.10
C LYS A 150 1.32 4.30 11.02
N PHE A 151 2.22 3.51 11.60
CA PHE A 151 3.47 3.95 12.18
C PHE A 151 4.61 3.45 11.29
N MET A 152 5.66 4.23 11.09
CA MET A 152 6.82 3.81 10.31
C MET A 152 8.11 4.12 11.05
N ILE A 153 8.98 3.12 11.21
CA ILE A 153 10.40 3.37 11.48
C ILE A 153 11.04 3.76 10.13
N ILE A 154 11.74 4.89 10.11
CA ILE A 154 12.35 5.46 8.91
C ILE A 154 13.76 6.00 9.23
N ASP A 155 14.75 5.13 9.07
CA ASP A 155 16.11 5.37 9.52
C ASP A 155 17.11 4.49 8.77
N GLU A 156 18.36 4.91 8.66
CA GLU A 156 19.44 4.11 8.06
C GLU A 156 19.74 2.80 8.82
N HIS A 157 19.40 2.75 10.11
CA HIS A 157 19.57 1.57 10.96
C HIS A 157 18.28 0.74 11.11
N ALA A 158 17.21 1.06 10.36
CA ALA A 158 15.94 0.34 10.47
C ALA A 158 16.10 -1.17 10.19
N ASP A 159 16.92 -1.53 9.22
CA ASP A 159 17.14 -2.93 8.84
C ASP A 159 17.88 -3.73 9.95
N GLU A 160 18.69 -3.07 10.75
CA GLU A 160 19.42 -3.70 11.87
C GLU A 160 18.47 -4.08 13.02
N VAL A 161 17.42 -3.27 13.25
CA VAL A 161 16.42 -3.52 14.30
C VAL A 161 15.27 -4.42 13.85
N LEU A 162 15.11 -4.69 12.54
CA LEU A 162 14.02 -5.50 12.00
C LEU A 162 13.86 -6.89 12.65
N PRO A 163 14.91 -7.68 12.92
CA PRO A 163 14.75 -8.98 13.58
C PRO A 163 14.16 -8.86 15.00
N GLU A 164 14.54 -7.82 15.75
CA GLU A 164 13.98 -7.56 17.08
C GLU A 164 12.55 -7.02 17.01
N VAL A 165 12.25 -6.16 16.04
CA VAL A 165 10.91 -5.69 15.73
C VAL A 165 9.96 -6.86 15.49
N LEU A 166 10.32 -7.79 14.59
CA LEU A 166 9.49 -8.96 14.26
C LEU A 166 9.25 -9.86 15.49
N ARG A 167 10.30 -10.10 16.29
CA ARG A 167 10.19 -10.90 17.51
C ARG A 167 9.29 -10.25 18.57
N THR A 168 9.35 -8.91 18.72
CA THR A 168 8.68 -8.18 19.80
C THR A 168 7.23 -7.85 19.46
N PHE A 169 6.96 -7.57 18.19
CA PHE A 169 5.70 -6.96 17.74
C PHE A 169 4.93 -7.77 16.69
N GLY A 170 5.51 -8.84 16.13
CA GLY A 170 4.90 -9.61 15.03
C GLY A 170 3.53 -10.19 15.36
N ASP A 171 3.25 -10.52 16.63
CA ASP A 171 1.94 -11.01 17.06
C ASP A 171 0.90 -9.89 17.23
N LYS A 172 1.34 -8.63 17.37
CA LYS A 172 0.47 -7.49 17.73
C LYS A 172 0.16 -6.57 16.54
N TYR A 173 1.02 -6.52 15.56
CA TYR A 173 0.89 -5.64 14.38
C TYR A 173 1.13 -6.43 13.10
N GLU A 174 0.60 -5.93 12.00
CA GLU A 174 1.14 -6.30 10.70
C GLU A 174 2.38 -5.45 10.44
N ILE A 175 3.48 -6.11 10.08
CA ILE A 175 4.78 -5.48 9.89
C ILE A 175 5.25 -5.79 8.48
N ALA A 176 5.55 -4.74 7.73
CA ALA A 176 6.05 -4.86 6.37
C ALA A 176 7.35 -4.06 6.21
N LYS A 177 8.39 -4.72 5.66
CA LYS A 177 9.53 -3.99 5.11
C LYS A 177 9.16 -3.53 3.71
N CYS A 178 9.00 -2.23 3.51
CA CYS A 178 8.56 -1.65 2.23
C CYS A 178 9.73 -1.14 1.38
N TYR A 179 10.82 -0.77 2.00
CA TYR A 179 12.05 -0.29 1.34
C TYR A 179 13.23 -0.38 2.30
N GLU A 180 14.46 -0.22 1.78
CA GLU A 180 15.66 -0.07 2.63
C GLU A 180 15.45 1.10 3.60
N GLY A 181 15.72 0.87 4.89
CA GLY A 181 15.53 1.88 5.91
C GLY A 181 14.08 2.17 6.31
N MET A 182 13.08 1.39 5.86
CA MET A 182 11.66 1.64 6.14
C MET A 182 10.91 0.38 6.58
N ILE A 183 10.33 0.44 7.79
CA ILE A 183 9.50 -0.62 8.37
C ILE A 183 8.14 -0.03 8.72
N ASP A 184 7.10 -0.52 8.07
CA ASP A 184 5.70 -0.16 8.31
C ASP A 184 5.09 -1.02 9.40
N PHE A 185 4.26 -0.39 10.25
CA PHE A 185 3.40 -1.06 11.21
C PHE A 185 1.96 -0.60 10.97
N THR A 186 1.08 -1.55 10.74
CA THR A 186 -0.37 -1.35 10.64
C THR A 186 -1.10 -2.16 11.71
N PRO A 187 -2.37 -1.88 12.00
CA PRO A 187 -3.13 -2.68 12.96
C PRO A 187 -3.15 -4.17 12.57
N LYS A 188 -3.13 -5.07 13.55
CA LYS A 188 -3.17 -6.52 13.29
C LYS A 188 -4.34 -6.92 12.40
N GLY A 189 -4.06 -7.76 11.39
CA GLY A 189 -5.01 -8.18 10.36
C GLY A 189 -5.27 -7.12 9.27
N VAL A 190 -4.43 -6.08 9.20
CA VAL A 190 -4.49 -5.04 8.16
C VAL A 190 -3.24 -5.11 7.29
N ASP A 191 -3.41 -5.69 6.14
CA ASP A 191 -2.42 -5.79 5.07
C ASP A 191 -3.10 -5.56 3.71
N LYS A 192 -2.36 -5.63 2.61
CA LYS A 192 -2.97 -5.49 1.27
C LYS A 192 -3.99 -6.59 0.96
N GLY A 193 -3.91 -7.76 1.60
CA GLY A 193 -4.90 -8.83 1.46
C GLY A 193 -6.25 -8.46 2.08
N SER A 194 -6.27 -7.72 3.18
CA SER A 194 -7.50 -7.23 3.79
C SER A 194 -8.31 -6.28 2.88
N VAL A 195 -7.64 -5.57 1.96
CA VAL A 195 -8.29 -4.74 0.94
C VAL A 195 -9.11 -5.59 -0.04
N VAL A 196 -8.62 -6.79 -0.40
CA VAL A 196 -9.33 -7.71 -1.30
C VAL A 196 -10.68 -8.09 -0.68
N ALA A 197 -10.69 -8.50 0.59
CA ALA A 197 -11.91 -8.88 1.30
C ALA A 197 -12.89 -7.69 1.45
N ALA A 198 -12.39 -6.50 1.80
CA ALA A 198 -13.20 -5.31 1.98
C ALA A 198 -13.86 -4.85 0.67
N LEU A 199 -13.10 -4.85 -0.44
CA LEU A 199 -13.63 -4.48 -1.75
C LEU A 199 -14.55 -5.56 -2.34
N ALA A 200 -14.26 -6.84 -2.14
CA ALA A 200 -15.18 -7.92 -2.52
C ALA A 200 -16.57 -7.72 -1.89
N GLY A 201 -16.60 -7.44 -0.57
CA GLY A 201 -17.84 -7.14 0.13
C GLY A 201 -18.55 -5.88 -0.40
N THR A 202 -17.79 -4.82 -0.72
CA THR A 202 -18.33 -3.58 -1.28
C THR A 202 -18.94 -3.78 -2.67
N TRP A 203 -18.30 -4.60 -3.51
CA TRP A 203 -18.71 -4.91 -4.88
C TRP A 203 -19.76 -6.04 -4.98
N GLY A 204 -20.04 -6.75 -3.88
CA GLY A 204 -20.97 -7.88 -3.86
C GLY A 204 -20.47 -9.08 -4.67
N ILE A 205 -19.17 -9.33 -4.71
CA ILE A 205 -18.52 -10.45 -5.38
C ILE A 205 -17.67 -11.28 -4.39
N SER A 206 -17.26 -12.49 -4.80
CA SER A 206 -16.31 -13.30 -4.04
C SER A 206 -14.87 -12.83 -4.29
N ALA A 207 -13.99 -12.99 -3.28
CA ALA A 207 -12.54 -12.80 -3.48
C ALA A 207 -11.99 -13.72 -4.60
N ASP A 208 -12.55 -14.90 -4.79
CA ASP A 208 -12.20 -15.82 -5.88
C ASP A 208 -12.53 -15.26 -7.29
N GLU A 209 -13.32 -14.19 -7.39
CA GLU A 209 -13.63 -13.51 -8.64
C GLU A 209 -12.75 -12.29 -8.91
N ILE A 210 -11.71 -12.08 -8.07
CA ILE A 210 -10.78 -10.97 -8.15
C ILE A 210 -9.42 -11.45 -8.65
N VAL A 211 -8.82 -10.70 -9.57
CA VAL A 211 -7.40 -10.79 -9.94
C VAL A 211 -6.64 -9.72 -9.17
N THR A 212 -5.48 -10.06 -8.61
CA THR A 212 -4.58 -9.08 -7.99
C THR A 212 -3.23 -9.12 -8.68
N ILE A 213 -2.53 -7.98 -8.74
CA ILE A 213 -1.19 -7.89 -9.35
C ILE A 213 -0.27 -6.98 -8.53
N GLY A 214 0.98 -7.43 -8.30
CA GLY A 214 1.97 -6.74 -7.48
C GLY A 214 3.41 -7.17 -7.76
N ASP A 215 4.39 -6.52 -7.10
CA ASP A 215 5.82 -6.75 -7.31
C ASP A 215 6.65 -6.89 -6.02
N GLU A 216 6.16 -6.40 -4.88
CA GLU A 216 6.90 -6.36 -3.62
C GLU A 216 6.33 -7.31 -2.55
N CYS A 217 7.11 -7.58 -1.49
CA CYS A 217 6.72 -8.53 -0.45
C CYS A 217 5.41 -8.15 0.28
N ASN A 218 5.07 -6.86 0.38
CA ASN A 218 3.80 -6.40 0.96
C ASN A 218 2.59 -6.69 0.06
N ASP A 219 2.80 -7.14 -1.19
CA ASP A 219 1.73 -7.59 -2.10
C ASP A 219 1.36 -9.06 -1.89
N ILE A 220 2.27 -9.87 -1.34
CA ILE A 220 2.02 -11.30 -1.15
C ILE A 220 0.67 -11.60 -0.47
N PRO A 221 0.26 -10.86 0.59
CA PRO A 221 -1.05 -11.07 1.18
C PRO A 221 -2.22 -10.87 0.20
N MET A 222 -2.19 -9.85 -0.68
CA MET A 222 -3.28 -9.67 -1.66
C MET A 222 -3.22 -10.70 -2.79
N LEU A 223 -2.01 -11.13 -3.21
CA LEU A 223 -1.87 -12.19 -4.22
C LEU A 223 -2.51 -13.49 -3.73
N LYS A 224 -2.36 -13.79 -2.43
CA LYS A 224 -2.94 -15.00 -1.81
C LYS A 224 -4.41 -14.89 -1.46
N ALA A 225 -4.93 -13.69 -1.27
CA ALA A 225 -6.32 -13.47 -0.87
C ALA A 225 -7.30 -13.48 -2.05
N ALA A 226 -6.81 -13.35 -3.27
CA ALA A 226 -7.59 -13.30 -4.50
C ALA A 226 -7.72 -14.66 -5.18
N GLY A 227 -8.66 -14.79 -6.11
CA GLY A 227 -8.80 -15.98 -6.95
C GLY A 227 -7.68 -16.16 -7.97
N MET A 228 -6.91 -15.08 -8.27
CA MET A 228 -5.73 -15.10 -9.12
C MET A 228 -4.75 -14.05 -8.64
N GLY A 229 -3.64 -14.46 -8.09
CA GLY A 229 -2.50 -13.61 -7.73
C GLY A 229 -1.46 -13.57 -8.83
N VAL A 230 -1.15 -12.38 -9.34
CA VAL A 230 -0.23 -12.17 -10.44
C VAL A 230 1.00 -11.38 -9.96
N ALA A 231 2.19 -11.90 -10.21
CA ALA A 231 3.43 -11.14 -10.04
C ALA A 231 3.87 -10.54 -11.37
N VAL A 232 4.34 -9.30 -11.38
CA VAL A 232 4.94 -8.70 -12.58
C VAL A 232 6.32 -9.29 -12.88
N ALA A 233 6.78 -9.25 -14.14
CA ALA A 233 8.07 -9.82 -14.54
C ALA A 233 9.26 -9.23 -13.76
N ASN A 234 9.20 -7.95 -13.36
CA ASN A 234 10.22 -7.28 -12.54
C ASN A 234 10.10 -7.54 -11.03
N ALA A 235 9.11 -8.32 -10.56
CA ALA A 235 8.97 -8.67 -9.15
C ALA A 235 10.16 -9.52 -8.66
N GLY A 236 10.44 -9.41 -7.35
CA GLY A 236 11.43 -10.26 -6.70
C GLY A 236 11.04 -11.74 -6.68
N GLU A 237 12.02 -12.65 -6.59
CA GLU A 237 11.81 -14.10 -6.62
C GLU A 237 10.84 -14.58 -5.52
N GLN A 238 10.88 -13.96 -4.34
CA GLN A 238 9.96 -14.29 -3.26
C GLN A 238 8.51 -13.99 -3.62
N VAL A 239 8.23 -12.90 -4.34
CA VAL A 239 6.89 -12.52 -4.78
C VAL A 239 6.42 -13.47 -5.87
N LYS A 240 7.27 -13.73 -6.89
CA LYS A 240 7.00 -14.69 -7.96
C LYS A 240 6.66 -16.08 -7.45
N ALA A 241 7.40 -16.56 -6.43
CA ALA A 241 7.14 -17.86 -5.80
C ALA A 241 5.82 -17.95 -5.03
N ASN A 242 5.17 -16.81 -4.73
CA ASN A 242 3.90 -16.73 -4.03
C ASN A 242 2.72 -16.31 -4.92
N ALA A 243 2.95 -16.14 -6.23
CA ALA A 243 1.94 -15.80 -7.22
C ALA A 243 1.48 -17.05 -7.99
N ASP A 244 0.25 -17.05 -8.49
CA ASP A 244 -0.30 -18.09 -9.36
C ASP A 244 0.21 -17.94 -10.79
N PHE A 245 0.56 -16.71 -11.19
CA PHE A 245 1.08 -16.39 -12.52
C PHE A 245 2.12 -15.26 -12.45
N VAL A 246 3.12 -15.34 -13.33
CA VAL A 246 4.10 -14.27 -13.52
C VAL A 246 3.94 -13.72 -14.93
N THR A 247 3.77 -12.40 -15.06
CA THR A 247 3.65 -11.77 -16.40
C THR A 247 4.94 -11.90 -17.21
N THR A 248 4.84 -11.85 -18.52
CA THR A 248 6.01 -11.72 -19.39
C THR A 248 6.47 -10.28 -19.52
N ALA A 249 5.53 -9.34 -19.39
CA ALA A 249 5.80 -7.91 -19.40
C ALA A 249 6.22 -7.41 -18.01
N THR A 250 7.12 -6.44 -17.98
CA THR A 250 7.46 -5.64 -16.80
C THR A 250 6.43 -4.53 -16.61
N ASN A 251 6.52 -3.79 -15.49
CA ASN A 251 5.73 -2.59 -15.26
C ASN A 251 5.86 -1.56 -16.40
N ASP A 252 7.04 -1.42 -17.00
CA ASP A 252 7.30 -0.52 -18.14
C ASP A 252 6.67 -1.00 -19.47
N GLU A 253 6.45 -2.31 -19.61
CA GLU A 253 5.99 -2.94 -20.85
C GLU A 253 4.49 -3.18 -20.90
N GLY A 254 3.78 -3.03 -19.76
CA GLY A 254 2.33 -3.16 -19.67
C GLY A 254 1.87 -4.45 -18.99
N ALA A 255 2.50 -4.86 -17.90
CA ALA A 255 2.15 -6.06 -17.12
C ALA A 255 0.69 -6.07 -16.67
N VAL A 256 0.15 -4.93 -16.26
CA VAL A 256 -1.27 -4.82 -15.86
C VAL A 256 -2.19 -5.05 -17.06
N ALA A 257 -1.83 -4.57 -18.24
CA ALA A 257 -2.59 -4.82 -19.48
C ALA A 257 -2.58 -6.32 -19.87
N GLU A 258 -1.42 -7.00 -19.69
CA GLU A 258 -1.31 -8.45 -19.92
C GLU A 258 -2.26 -9.21 -18.97
N ALA A 259 -2.27 -8.88 -17.67
CA ALA A 259 -3.14 -9.52 -16.69
C ALA A 259 -4.63 -9.30 -17.01
N ILE A 260 -5.02 -8.06 -17.34
CA ILE A 260 -6.39 -7.73 -17.76
C ILE A 260 -6.82 -8.53 -18.97
N GLY A 261 -6.01 -8.51 -20.04
CA GLY A 261 -6.29 -9.21 -21.30
C GLY A 261 -6.45 -10.71 -21.07
N ARG A 262 -5.49 -11.32 -20.38
CA ARG A 262 -5.43 -12.77 -20.18
C ARG A 262 -6.54 -13.32 -19.28
N PHE A 263 -6.81 -12.67 -18.14
CA PHE A 263 -7.63 -13.26 -17.10
C PHE A 263 -9.06 -12.70 -17.05
N ILE A 264 -9.28 -11.46 -17.46
CA ILE A 264 -10.60 -10.83 -17.31
C ILE A 264 -11.28 -10.65 -18.67
N LEU A 265 -10.59 -10.09 -19.65
CA LEU A 265 -11.17 -9.81 -20.98
C LEU A 265 -11.07 -11.01 -21.92
N CYS A 266 -10.19 -11.98 -21.66
CA CYS A 266 -9.93 -13.19 -22.45
C CYS A 266 -9.56 -12.85 -23.91
N GLU A 267 -8.59 -11.94 -24.12
CA GLU A 267 -8.13 -11.41 -25.41
C GLU A 267 -6.66 -11.72 -25.72
#